data_941a57cdc51743a71276073107c06c27
#
_entry.id   941a57cdc51743a71276073107c06c27
#
_cell.length_a   1.000
_cell.length_b   1.000
_cell.length_c   1.000
_cell.angle_alpha   90.00
_cell.angle_beta   90.00
_cell.angle_gamma   90.00
#
_symmetry.space_group_name_H-M   'P 1'
#
loop_
_entity.id
_entity.type
_entity.pdbx_description
1 polymer ?
#
loop_
_entity_poly.entity_id
_entity_poly.type
_entity_poly.pdbx_seq_one_letter_code
_entity_poly.pdbx_strand_id
1 'polypeptide(L)' 'MVLKSKQWDYLSKCWHLTPREIQVAKLVCKGLDNEQIGQKLQIEYNTVRAHLGNIFHKVGVRGKANLILEFVAVLQRAKI' A
#
# COMPACT_ATOMS: atom_id res chain seq x y z
N MET A 1 8.57 -7.14 -3.43
CA MET A 1 7.38 -7.81 -4.02
C MET A 1 6.81 -6.96 -5.13
N VAL A 2 6.60 -7.54 -6.29
CA VAL A 2 6.05 -6.82 -7.44
C VAL A 2 4.71 -7.44 -7.82
N LEU A 3 3.66 -6.62 -7.76
CA LEU A 3 2.32 -7.05 -8.14
C LEU A 3 1.97 -6.51 -9.52
N LYS A 4 1.13 -7.25 -10.22
CA LYS A 4 0.65 -6.86 -11.55
C LYS A 4 -0.43 -5.79 -11.43
N SER A 5 -0.64 -5.02 -12.51
CA SER A 5 -1.68 -3.98 -12.53
C SER A 5 -3.05 -4.52 -12.16
N LYS A 6 -3.41 -5.70 -12.65
CA LYS A 6 -4.67 -6.37 -12.35
C LYS A 6 -4.81 -6.60 -10.84
N GLN A 7 -3.72 -7.00 -10.19
CA GLN A 7 -3.72 -7.25 -8.75
C GLN A 7 -3.90 -5.94 -7.97
N TRP A 8 -3.24 -4.86 -8.39
CA TRP A 8 -3.42 -3.56 -7.76
C TRP A 8 -4.84 -3.03 -7.95
N ASP A 9 -5.44 -3.22 -9.12
CA ASP A 9 -6.83 -2.84 -9.35
C ASP A 9 -7.76 -3.56 -8.40
N TYR A 10 -7.53 -4.84 -8.21
CA TYR A 10 -8.34 -5.65 -7.28
C TYR A 10 -8.22 -5.15 -5.84
N LEU A 11 -6.98 -4.94 -5.37
CA LEU A 11 -6.72 -4.45 -4.02
C LEU A 11 -7.32 -3.06 -3.79
N SER A 12 -7.19 -2.19 -4.79
CA SER A 12 -7.77 -0.85 -4.75
C SER A 12 -9.27 -0.90 -4.49
N LYS A 13 -9.97 -1.82 -5.15
CA LYS A 13 -11.42 -1.96 -5.00
C LYS A 13 -11.81 -2.59 -3.66
N CYS A 14 -10.98 -3.49 -3.12
CA CYS A 14 -11.26 -4.14 -1.85
C CYS A 14 -11.42 -3.14 -0.71
N TRP A 15 -10.63 -2.07 -0.71
CA TRP A 15 -10.59 -1.12 0.40
C TRP A 15 -10.76 0.33 -0.03
N HIS A 16 -11.20 0.58 -1.26
CA HIS A 16 -11.40 1.93 -1.80
C HIS A 16 -10.14 2.81 -1.64
N LEU A 17 -8.99 2.25 -2.03
CA LEU A 17 -7.73 2.98 -1.94
C LEU A 17 -7.68 4.06 -3.03
N THR A 18 -7.25 5.25 -2.65
CA THR A 18 -7.09 6.36 -3.59
C THR A 18 -5.87 6.13 -4.48
N PRO A 19 -5.76 6.83 -5.64
CA PRO A 19 -4.57 6.71 -6.48
C PRO A 19 -3.26 7.01 -5.73
N ARG A 20 -3.26 8.02 -4.86
CA ARG A 20 -2.07 8.34 -4.07
C ARG A 20 -1.76 7.25 -3.06
N GLU A 21 -2.77 6.68 -2.42
CA GLU A 21 -2.58 5.56 -1.50
C GLU A 21 -2.00 4.34 -2.22
N ILE A 22 -2.45 4.07 -3.43
CA ILE A 22 -1.90 2.99 -4.25
C ILE A 22 -0.42 3.25 -4.56
N GLN A 23 -0.06 4.49 -4.91
CA GLN A 23 1.34 4.84 -5.17
C GLN A 23 2.21 4.57 -3.93
N VAL A 24 1.73 4.98 -2.76
CA VAL A 24 2.45 4.74 -1.51
C VAL A 24 2.55 3.24 -1.23
N ALA A 25 1.46 2.50 -1.36
CA ALA A 25 1.43 1.06 -1.11
C ALA A 25 2.39 0.30 -2.04
N LYS A 26 2.49 0.70 -3.30
CA LYS A 26 3.44 0.10 -4.26
C LYS A 26 4.86 0.25 -3.78
N LEU A 27 5.22 1.42 -3.25
CA LEU A 27 6.57 1.68 -2.76
C LEU A 27 6.85 0.91 -1.46
N VAL A 28 5.84 0.75 -0.60
CA VAL A 28 5.97 -0.12 0.57
C VAL A 28 6.30 -1.55 0.13
N CYS A 29 5.62 -2.06 -0.87
CA CYS A 29 5.86 -3.40 -1.38
C CYS A 29 7.24 -3.57 -2.02
N LYS A 30 7.85 -2.47 -2.47
CA LYS A 30 9.22 -2.47 -2.98
C LYS A 30 10.26 -2.38 -1.87
N GLY A 31 9.84 -2.21 -0.62
CA GLY A 31 10.73 -2.16 0.52
C GLY A 31 11.27 -0.78 0.87
N LEU A 32 10.71 0.29 0.30
CA LEU A 32 11.14 1.64 0.62
C LEU A 32 10.66 2.03 2.02
N ASP A 33 11.50 2.77 2.76
CA ASP A 33 11.07 3.35 4.03
C ASP A 33 10.34 4.68 3.79
N ASN A 34 9.82 5.28 4.86
CA ASN A 34 8.99 6.48 4.73
C ASN A 34 9.74 7.66 4.12
N GLU A 35 11.03 7.81 4.46
CA GLU A 35 11.83 8.88 3.90
C GLU A 35 12.04 8.67 2.40
N GLN A 36 12.36 7.45 2.00
CA GLN A 36 12.53 7.11 0.59
C GLN A 36 11.24 7.29 -0.20
N ILE A 37 10.10 6.93 0.38
CA ILE A 37 8.79 7.13 -0.25
C ILE A 37 8.55 8.64 -0.46
N GLY A 38 8.84 9.45 0.57
CA GLY A 38 8.68 10.89 0.46
C GLY A 38 9.54 11.48 -0.64
N GLN A 39 10.80 11.05 -0.74
CA GLN A 39 11.71 11.49 -1.80
C GLN A 39 11.19 11.08 -3.17
N LYS A 40 10.76 9.85 -3.30
CA LYS A 40 10.28 9.31 -4.59
C LYS A 40 9.04 10.04 -5.09
N LEU A 41 8.11 10.35 -4.20
CA LEU A 41 6.85 11.01 -4.55
C LEU A 41 6.92 12.52 -4.41
N GLN A 42 8.05 13.06 -3.93
CA GLN A 42 8.24 14.50 -3.69
C GLN A 42 7.18 15.06 -2.74
N ILE A 43 6.97 14.35 -1.63
CA ILE A 43 6.08 14.77 -0.54
C ILE A 43 6.82 14.66 0.78
N GLU A 44 6.33 15.37 1.78
CA GLU A 44 6.98 15.41 3.07
C GLU A 44 6.78 14.09 3.84
N TYR A 45 7.69 13.83 4.77
CA TYR A 45 7.66 12.65 5.62
C TYR A 45 6.32 12.50 6.35
N ASN A 46 5.81 13.60 6.93
CA ASN A 46 4.54 13.57 7.65
C ASN A 46 3.36 13.25 6.72
N THR A 47 3.44 13.69 5.47
CA THR A 47 2.41 13.37 4.47
C THR A 47 2.42 11.88 4.15
N VAL A 48 3.62 11.28 4.03
CA VAL A 48 3.74 9.83 3.85
C VAL A 48 3.10 9.09 5.03
N ARG A 49 3.39 9.53 6.26
CA ARG A 49 2.81 8.93 7.45
C ARG A 49 1.29 9.02 7.45
N ALA A 50 0.75 10.15 7.03
CA ALA A 50 -0.69 10.34 6.95
C ALA A 50 -1.33 9.37 5.95
N HIS A 51 -0.72 9.23 4.77
CA HIS A 51 -1.20 8.26 3.78
C HIS A 51 -1.14 6.84 4.30
N LEU A 52 -0.04 6.47 4.95
CA LEU A 52 0.10 5.13 5.53
C LEU A 52 -0.93 4.87 6.60
N GLY A 53 -1.18 5.85 7.47
CA GLY A 53 -2.20 5.74 8.49
C GLY A 53 -3.58 5.47 7.90
N ASN A 54 -3.92 6.16 6.84
CA ASN A 54 -5.19 5.97 6.14
C ASN A 54 -5.27 4.56 5.50
N ILE A 55 -4.18 4.12 4.87
CA ILE A 55 -4.12 2.78 4.28
C ILE A 55 -4.30 1.72 5.37
N PHE A 56 -3.54 1.83 6.46
CA PHE A 56 -3.62 0.87 7.57
C PHE A 56 -5.03 0.81 8.14
N HIS A 57 -5.66 1.96 8.31
CA HIS A 57 -7.02 2.04 8.82
C HIS A 57 -8.01 1.36 7.88
N LYS A 58 -7.91 1.64 6.59
CA LYS A 58 -8.81 1.05 5.58
C LYS A 58 -8.66 -0.47 5.49
N VAL A 59 -7.43 -0.95 5.55
CA VAL A 59 -7.14 -2.39 5.44
C VAL A 59 -7.35 -3.11 6.76
N GLY A 60 -7.26 -2.39 7.87
CA GLY A 60 -7.44 -2.97 9.19
C GLY A 60 -6.18 -3.61 9.73
N VAL A 61 -5.01 -3.02 9.43
CA VAL A 61 -3.71 -3.52 9.89
C VAL A 61 -2.99 -2.42 10.65
N ARG A 62 -1.88 -2.77 11.33
CA ARG A 62 -1.13 -1.84 12.16
C ARG A 62 0.25 -1.48 11.65
N GLY A 63 0.70 -2.06 10.56
CA GLY A 63 2.05 -1.78 10.06
C GLY A 63 2.26 -2.33 8.68
N LYS A 64 3.45 -2.00 8.13
CA LYS A 64 3.78 -2.35 6.75
C LYS A 64 3.86 -3.86 6.51
N ALA A 65 4.45 -4.60 7.46
CA ALA A 65 4.56 -6.05 7.32
C ALA A 65 3.17 -6.69 7.25
N ASN A 66 2.28 -6.29 8.14
CA ASN A 66 0.92 -6.80 8.17
C ASN A 66 0.13 -6.38 6.93
N LEU A 67 0.41 -5.20 6.40
CA LEU A 67 -0.21 -4.73 5.16
C LEU A 67 0.15 -5.66 3.99
N ILE A 68 1.43 -5.97 3.85
CA ILE A 68 1.92 -6.84 2.78
C ILE A 68 1.31 -8.24 2.93
N LEU A 69 1.28 -8.77 4.15
CA LEU A 69 0.70 -10.09 4.42
C LEU A 69 -0.79 -10.12 4.05
N GLU A 70 -1.51 -9.05 4.37
CA GLU A 70 -2.94 -9.00 4.03
C GLU A 70 -3.17 -8.90 2.53
N PHE A 71 -2.35 -8.13 1.82
CA PHE A 71 -2.40 -8.06 0.37
C PHE A 71 -2.22 -9.46 -0.24
N VAL A 72 -1.19 -10.18 0.20
CA VAL A 72 -0.91 -11.53 -0.30
C VAL A 72 -2.08 -12.46 0.01
N ALA A 73 -2.59 -12.43 1.24
CA ALA A 73 -3.70 -13.29 1.66
C ALA A 73 -4.95 -13.06 0.81
N VAL A 74 -5.29 -11.80 0.58
CA VAL A 74 -6.48 -11.45 -0.20
C VAL A 74 -6.34 -11.89 -1.65
N LEU A 75 -5.16 -11.67 -2.25
CA LEU A 75 -4.91 -12.09 -3.64
C LEU A 75 -4.95 -13.62 -3.78
N GLN A 76 -4.41 -14.35 -2.80
CA GLN A 76 -4.46 -15.81 -2.81
C GLN A 76 -5.89 -16.33 -2.70
N ARG A 77 -6.71 -15.73 -1.83
CA ARG A 77 -8.12 -16.10 -1.71
C ARG A 77 -8.90 -15.83 -2.98
N ALA A 78 -8.57 -14.72 -3.65
CA ALA A 78 -9.23 -14.33 -4.90
C ALA A 78 -8.67 -15.07 -6.12
N LYS A 79 -7.55 -15.75 -5.96
CA LYS A 79 -6.85 -16.47 -7.04
C LYS A 79 -6.47 -15.56 -8.20
N ILE A 80 -5.96 -14.40 -7.85
CA ILE A 80 -5.53 -13.42 -8.85
C ILE A 80 -4.00 -13.33 -8.92
#